data_36d9b7801231ca272ba8da8e413ae166
#
_entry.id   36d9b7801231ca272ba8da8e413ae166
#
_cell.length_a   1.000
_cell.length_b   1.000
_cell.length_c   1.000
_cell.angle_alpha   90.00
_cell.angle_beta   90.00
_cell.angle_gamma   90.00
#
_symmetry.space_group_name_H-M   'P 1'
#
loop_
_entity.id
_entity.type
_entity.pdbx_description
1 polymer ?
#
loop_
_entity_poly.entity_id
_entity_poly.type
_entity_poly.pdbx_seq_one_letter_code
_entity_poly.pdbx_strand_id
1 'polypeptide(L)'
;MKNLQKKSFSGIVTAVAVAGLSSIAYAEECRISEASMAKPDGFPDRALTMVVPYGPGGGSGQVAAAMAEAVTGLTSVGINRDHKPGGSGTVGMTAYMTSPADGYTVLEHIDDASSAHALDSSKPNPAVDLIPLVISQVTFSQVYIRTNETRYTDWPSFVAWVQAQDGKATIANVSKEGSMERVIMKFITESSDMTIQQISFDKGAPRYGALLGGQVDALFEQPGDVRKFLDSDNFKPILTVFGERPAAFSDVPTHVEMGMDFEPLLRFRGFYVHKDAPADRVDWLKWAFQRAYCEDSYQAYNDSKFMNVIDSYRDTDGAIEMINAAIDQYRGVYKEMGLDVK
;
A
#
# COMPACT_ATOMS: atom_id res chain seq x y z
N MET A 1 18.32 -18.87 56.12
CA MET A 1 18.48 -17.43 56.31
C MET A 1 19.57 -16.94 55.36
N LYS A 2 19.26 -16.39 54.22
CA LYS A 2 20.18 -15.60 53.38
C LYS A 2 19.35 -14.47 52.76
N ASN A 3 19.65 -13.25 53.19
CA ASN A 3 19.09 -12.01 52.72
C ASN A 3 19.48 -11.75 51.27
N LEU A 4 18.51 -11.57 50.39
CA LEU A 4 18.70 -10.97 49.06
C LEU A 4 18.23 -9.52 49.09
N GLN A 5 19.23 -8.63 49.05
CA GLN A 5 19.03 -7.18 48.90
C GLN A 5 18.44 -6.86 47.49
N LYS A 6 17.30 -6.19 47.49
CA LYS A 6 16.74 -5.55 46.30
C LYS A 6 17.57 -4.31 45.96
N LYS A 7 18.29 -4.32 44.86
CA LYS A 7 18.83 -3.10 44.24
C LYS A 7 17.75 -2.40 43.42
N SER A 8 17.33 -1.25 43.92
CA SER A 8 16.50 -0.29 43.18
C SER A 8 17.37 0.39 42.12
N PHE A 9 17.03 0.19 40.84
CA PHE A 9 17.56 1.01 39.75
C PHE A 9 16.54 2.10 39.45
N SER A 10 16.85 3.31 39.93
CA SER A 10 16.13 4.53 39.51
C SER A 10 16.72 4.98 38.20
N GLY A 11 16.07 4.61 37.10
CA GLY A 11 16.36 5.14 35.77
C GLY A 11 15.47 6.36 35.51
N ILE A 12 16.08 7.51 35.35
CA ILE A 12 15.42 8.74 34.90
C ILE A 12 15.05 8.53 33.42
N VAL A 13 13.78 8.35 33.18
CA VAL A 13 13.23 8.37 31.80
C VAL A 13 13.08 9.84 31.42
N THR A 14 14.02 10.34 30.62
CA THR A 14 13.87 11.63 29.95
C THR A 14 12.86 11.43 28.80
N ALA A 15 11.63 11.87 29.03
CA ALA A 15 10.62 11.95 27.99
C ALA A 15 11.05 13.04 26.99
N VAL A 16 11.63 12.63 25.88
CA VAL A 16 11.85 13.50 24.72
C VAL A 16 10.51 13.63 24.01
N ALA A 17 9.96 14.85 24.00
CA ALA A 17 8.76 15.20 23.27
C ALA A 17 9.03 15.07 21.76
N VAL A 18 8.49 14.01 21.13
CA VAL A 18 8.57 13.73 19.68
C VAL A 18 7.39 14.39 18.92
N ALA A 19 6.78 15.44 19.45
CA ALA A 19 5.62 16.08 18.83
C ALA A 19 5.94 17.18 17.80
N GLY A 20 7.21 17.38 17.44
CA GLY A 20 7.63 18.49 16.56
C GLY A 20 8.37 18.09 15.27
N LEU A 21 8.63 16.80 15.04
CA LEU A 21 9.52 16.38 13.95
C LEU A 21 8.80 16.02 12.65
N SER A 22 7.52 15.66 12.69
CA SER A 22 6.78 15.21 11.49
C SER A 22 6.53 16.32 10.46
N SER A 23 6.29 17.56 10.90
CA SER A 23 6.03 18.68 9.98
C SER A 23 7.31 19.29 9.37
N ILE A 24 8.46 19.04 10.00
CA ILE A 24 9.77 19.55 9.52
C ILE A 24 10.33 18.61 8.46
N ALA A 25 10.15 17.30 8.60
CA ALA A 25 10.56 16.30 7.60
C ALA A 25 9.82 16.48 6.28
N TYR A 26 8.50 16.72 6.31
CA TYR A 26 7.69 16.99 5.11
C TYR A 26 8.17 18.20 4.30
N ALA A 27 8.60 19.29 4.99
CA ALA A 27 9.11 20.50 4.34
C ALA A 27 10.52 20.31 3.73
N GLU A 28 11.28 19.31 4.19
CA GLU A 28 12.62 19.01 3.68
C GLU A 28 12.58 18.08 2.47
N GLU A 29 11.64 17.15 2.41
CA GLU A 29 11.47 16.19 1.30
C GLU A 29 10.90 16.81 0.03
N CYS A 30 10.04 17.82 0.12
CA CYS A 30 9.55 18.57 -1.04
C CYS A 30 10.53 19.61 -1.59
N ARG A 31 11.79 19.59 -1.20
CA ARG A 31 12.88 20.40 -1.78
C ARG A 31 13.46 19.87 -3.09
N ILE A 32 12.74 19.01 -3.80
CA ILE A 32 13.05 18.74 -5.20
C ILE A 32 13.02 20.07 -5.92
N SER A 33 14.13 20.41 -6.58
CA SER A 33 14.35 21.71 -7.25
C SER A 33 13.06 22.21 -7.90
N GLU A 34 12.56 23.37 -7.49
CA GLU A 34 11.42 24.04 -8.12
C GLU A 34 11.72 24.44 -9.57
N ALA A 35 13.00 24.35 -9.98
CA ALA A 35 13.40 24.63 -11.35
C ALA A 35 12.70 23.66 -12.30
N SER A 36 11.97 24.19 -13.25
CA SER A 36 11.39 23.40 -14.33
C SER A 36 12.51 22.71 -15.12
N MET A 37 12.39 21.40 -15.28
CA MET A 37 13.30 20.67 -16.17
C MET A 37 12.87 20.88 -17.62
N ALA A 38 13.82 21.25 -18.48
CA ALA A 38 13.54 21.39 -19.91
C ALA A 38 13.10 20.02 -20.48
N LYS A 39 12.05 20.03 -21.29
CA LYS A 39 11.61 18.84 -22.01
C LYS A 39 12.69 18.40 -22.99
N PRO A 40 12.98 17.08 -23.09
CA PRO A 40 13.79 16.56 -24.19
C PRO A 40 13.23 16.94 -25.57
N ASP A 41 14.08 17.04 -26.57
CA ASP A 41 13.64 17.37 -27.91
C ASP A 41 12.60 16.37 -28.43
N GLY A 42 11.41 16.88 -28.81
CA GLY A 42 10.32 16.07 -29.31
C GLY A 42 9.64 15.15 -28.27
N PHE A 43 9.91 15.35 -26.96
CA PHE A 43 9.28 14.53 -25.91
C PHE A 43 8.90 15.37 -24.67
N PRO A 44 7.71 15.15 -24.10
CA PRO A 44 6.58 14.50 -24.74
C PRO A 44 5.87 15.48 -25.69
N ASP A 45 5.58 15.05 -26.91
CA ASP A 45 4.81 15.80 -27.91
C ASP A 45 3.33 15.40 -27.94
N ARG A 46 2.96 14.38 -27.16
CA ARG A 46 1.61 13.85 -26.99
C ARG A 46 1.38 13.40 -25.56
N ALA A 47 0.14 13.07 -25.21
CA ALA A 47 -0.19 12.53 -23.90
C ALA A 47 0.56 11.21 -23.62
N LEU A 48 0.93 11.02 -22.36
CA LEU A 48 1.44 9.75 -21.85
C LEU A 48 0.30 8.75 -21.64
N THR A 49 0.62 7.47 -21.60
CA THR A 49 -0.27 6.40 -21.16
C THR A 49 0.22 5.85 -19.84
N MET A 50 -0.66 5.77 -18.85
CA MET A 50 -0.36 5.11 -17.58
C MET A 50 -1.12 3.79 -17.52
N VAL A 51 -0.40 2.68 -17.57
CA VAL A 51 -0.97 1.35 -17.34
C VAL A 51 -1.21 1.20 -15.84
N VAL A 52 -2.45 0.86 -15.47
CA VAL A 52 -2.89 0.62 -14.09
C VAL A 52 -3.39 -0.82 -13.99
N PRO A 53 -2.68 -1.73 -13.32
CA PRO A 53 -3.02 -3.16 -13.27
C PRO A 53 -4.28 -3.49 -12.46
N TYR A 54 -4.99 -2.48 -11.97
CA TYR A 54 -6.15 -2.61 -11.10
C TYR A 54 -7.32 -1.75 -11.59
N GLY A 55 -8.51 -2.00 -11.04
CA GLY A 55 -9.71 -1.24 -11.41
C GLY A 55 -9.70 0.20 -10.87
N PRO A 56 -10.44 1.13 -11.49
CA PRO A 56 -10.41 2.56 -11.16
C PRO A 56 -10.95 2.91 -9.76
N GLY A 57 -11.77 2.03 -9.16
CA GLY A 57 -12.41 2.29 -7.86
C GLY A 57 -11.61 1.84 -6.64
N GLY A 58 -10.47 1.16 -6.82
CA GLY A 58 -9.54 0.76 -5.75
C GLY A 58 -8.43 1.79 -5.56
N GLY A 59 -7.54 1.54 -4.59
CA GLY A 59 -6.43 2.43 -4.24
C GLY A 59 -5.53 2.79 -5.41
N SER A 60 -5.09 1.80 -6.22
CA SER A 60 -4.29 2.03 -7.42
C SER A 60 -4.97 2.94 -8.44
N GLY A 61 -6.27 2.75 -8.68
CA GLY A 61 -7.03 3.63 -9.58
C GLY A 61 -7.15 5.05 -9.05
N GLN A 62 -7.29 5.21 -7.73
CA GLN A 62 -7.40 6.53 -7.08
C GLN A 62 -6.05 7.27 -7.10
N VAL A 63 -4.94 6.61 -6.75
CA VAL A 63 -3.60 7.23 -6.76
C VAL A 63 -3.15 7.55 -8.18
N ALA A 64 -3.44 6.68 -9.15
CA ALA A 64 -3.16 6.94 -10.57
C ALA A 64 -3.92 8.17 -11.09
N ALA A 65 -5.16 8.39 -10.61
CA ALA A 65 -5.93 9.59 -10.95
C ALA A 65 -5.29 10.86 -10.39
N ALA A 66 -4.96 10.86 -9.10
CA ALA A 66 -4.37 12.00 -8.42
C ALA A 66 -2.98 12.37 -8.99
N MET A 67 -2.13 11.37 -9.24
CA MET A 67 -0.81 11.61 -9.82
C MET A 67 -0.92 12.11 -11.28
N ALA A 68 -1.81 11.54 -12.08
CA ALA A 68 -2.03 12.02 -13.44
C ALA A 68 -2.51 13.47 -13.48
N GLU A 69 -3.37 13.88 -12.55
CA GLU A 69 -3.84 15.25 -12.40
C GLU A 69 -2.69 16.18 -11.98
N ALA A 70 -1.90 15.82 -10.98
CA ALA A 70 -0.78 16.61 -10.50
C ALA A 70 0.31 16.79 -11.59
N VAL A 71 0.71 15.72 -12.28
CA VAL A 71 1.67 15.80 -13.40
C VAL A 71 1.11 16.64 -14.53
N THR A 72 -0.16 16.51 -14.87
CA THR A 72 -0.80 17.32 -15.92
C THR A 72 -0.83 18.79 -15.54
N GLY A 73 -1.18 19.11 -14.30
CA GLY A 73 -1.16 20.48 -13.76
C GLY A 73 0.23 21.13 -13.82
N LEU A 74 1.25 20.38 -13.43
CA LEU A 74 2.64 20.83 -13.42
C LEU A 74 3.24 21.01 -14.82
N THR A 75 2.96 20.09 -15.75
CA THR A 75 3.70 19.98 -17.02
C THR A 75 2.89 20.34 -18.26
N SER A 76 1.58 20.48 -18.14
CA SER A 76 0.60 20.56 -19.24
C SER A 76 0.60 19.32 -20.16
N VAL A 77 1.17 18.20 -19.72
CA VAL A 77 1.17 16.92 -20.44
C VAL A 77 0.08 16.03 -19.89
N GLY A 78 -0.92 15.70 -20.70
CA GLY A 78 -2.00 14.80 -20.31
C GLY A 78 -1.53 13.37 -20.09
N ILE A 79 -2.17 12.65 -19.14
CA ILE A 79 -1.92 11.23 -18.88
C ILE A 79 -3.22 10.45 -19.02
N ASN A 80 -3.28 9.56 -20.00
CA ASN A 80 -4.38 8.62 -20.20
C ASN A 80 -4.16 7.39 -19.31
N ARG A 81 -5.13 7.06 -18.46
CA ARG A 81 -5.07 5.88 -17.58
C ARG A 81 -5.70 4.67 -18.28
N ASP A 82 -4.90 3.64 -18.54
CA ASP A 82 -5.31 2.38 -19.15
C ASP A 82 -5.40 1.29 -18.08
N HIS A 83 -6.60 1.01 -17.59
CA HIS A 83 -6.85 0.03 -16.55
C HIS A 83 -6.87 -1.39 -17.13
N LYS A 84 -5.93 -2.24 -16.67
CA LYS A 84 -5.73 -3.63 -17.08
C LYS A 84 -5.83 -4.58 -15.87
N PRO A 85 -7.00 -4.68 -15.21
CA PRO A 85 -7.13 -5.52 -14.02
C PRO A 85 -7.10 -7.01 -14.36
N GLY A 86 -6.62 -7.82 -13.40
CA GLY A 86 -6.64 -9.28 -13.45
C GLY A 86 -5.34 -9.91 -12.98
N GLY A 87 -5.47 -11.11 -12.36
CA GLY A 87 -4.35 -11.93 -11.91
C GLY A 87 -3.43 -11.21 -10.93
N SER A 88 -3.97 -10.43 -10.00
CA SER A 88 -3.19 -9.63 -9.03
C SER A 88 -2.15 -8.72 -9.69
N GLY A 89 -2.57 -8.01 -10.74
CA GLY A 89 -1.71 -7.10 -11.48
C GLY A 89 -0.89 -7.74 -12.60
N THR A 90 -0.87 -9.07 -12.72
CA THR A 90 -0.07 -9.77 -13.75
C THR A 90 -0.50 -9.39 -15.18
N VAL A 91 -1.80 -9.20 -15.43
CA VAL A 91 -2.32 -8.80 -16.75
C VAL A 91 -1.78 -7.43 -17.13
N GLY A 92 -1.87 -6.45 -16.24
CA GLY A 92 -1.36 -5.10 -16.47
C GLY A 92 0.17 -5.07 -16.59
N MET A 93 0.89 -5.78 -15.73
CA MET A 93 2.35 -5.89 -15.82
C MET A 93 2.78 -6.49 -17.18
N THR A 94 2.14 -7.56 -17.64
CA THR A 94 2.45 -8.16 -18.95
C THR A 94 2.17 -7.19 -20.09
N ALA A 95 1.02 -6.50 -20.05
CA ALA A 95 0.68 -5.49 -21.06
C ALA A 95 1.69 -4.35 -21.09
N TYR A 96 2.16 -3.91 -19.90
CA TYR A 96 3.18 -2.89 -19.78
C TYR A 96 4.53 -3.35 -20.35
N MET A 97 5.02 -4.53 -19.93
CA MET A 97 6.32 -5.06 -20.38
C MET A 97 6.40 -5.35 -21.88
N THR A 98 5.25 -5.44 -22.55
CA THR A 98 5.18 -5.60 -24.02
C THR A 98 4.96 -4.28 -24.76
N SER A 99 4.80 -3.16 -24.04
CA SER A 99 4.68 -1.83 -24.65
C SER A 99 6.04 -1.31 -25.12
N PRO A 100 6.09 -0.33 -26.05
CA PRO A 100 7.33 0.29 -26.45
C PRO A 100 8.07 0.94 -25.28
N ALA A 101 9.39 0.70 -25.17
CA ALA A 101 10.26 1.32 -24.19
C ALA A 101 10.70 2.74 -24.63
N ASP A 102 9.74 3.59 -25.02
CA ASP A 102 9.98 4.93 -25.56
C ASP A 102 9.70 6.07 -24.57
N GLY A 103 9.34 5.73 -23.31
CA GLY A 103 9.02 6.70 -22.27
C GLY A 103 7.57 7.25 -22.33
N TYR A 104 6.77 6.93 -23.37
CA TYR A 104 5.37 7.36 -23.44
C TYR A 104 4.42 6.51 -22.62
N THR A 105 4.86 5.32 -22.21
CA THR A 105 4.08 4.45 -21.32
C THR A 105 4.77 4.39 -19.96
N VAL A 106 4.04 4.74 -18.91
CA VAL A 106 4.41 4.56 -17.51
C VAL A 106 3.52 3.52 -16.86
N LEU A 107 4.00 2.92 -15.77
CA LEU A 107 3.26 1.92 -15.01
C LEU A 107 2.98 2.46 -13.60
N GLU A 108 1.74 2.39 -13.14
CA GLU A 108 1.43 2.38 -11.70
C GLU A 108 1.46 0.95 -11.22
N HIS A 109 2.14 0.67 -10.12
CA HIS A 109 2.07 -0.65 -9.49
C HIS A 109 2.26 -0.57 -7.98
N ILE A 110 1.83 -1.64 -7.32
CA ILE A 110 1.90 -1.81 -5.87
C ILE A 110 2.95 -2.87 -5.51
N ASP A 111 3.16 -3.09 -4.21
CA ASP A 111 4.04 -4.13 -3.65
C ASP A 111 3.78 -5.55 -4.20
N ASP A 112 2.61 -5.81 -4.80
CA ASP A 112 2.31 -7.09 -5.48
C ASP A 112 3.31 -7.43 -6.61
N ALA A 113 3.97 -6.42 -7.23
CA ALA A 113 5.06 -6.66 -8.16
C ALA A 113 6.27 -7.31 -7.48
N SER A 114 6.62 -6.81 -6.28
CA SER A 114 7.70 -7.37 -5.45
C SER A 114 7.35 -8.77 -4.95
N SER A 115 6.12 -8.97 -4.48
CA SER A 115 5.64 -10.28 -4.02
C SER A 115 5.62 -11.32 -5.14
N ALA A 116 5.22 -10.92 -6.35
CA ALA A 116 5.21 -11.80 -7.52
C ALA A 116 6.63 -12.26 -7.92
N HIS A 117 7.60 -11.32 -7.93
CA HIS A 117 9.01 -11.67 -8.19
C HIS A 117 9.62 -12.50 -7.05
N ALA A 118 9.28 -12.19 -5.80
CA ALA A 118 9.74 -12.95 -4.64
C ALA A 118 9.27 -14.40 -4.67
N LEU A 119 8.04 -14.66 -5.16
CA LEU A 119 7.48 -16.01 -5.29
C LEU A 119 8.01 -16.75 -6.53
N ASP A 120 8.22 -16.04 -7.63
CA ASP A 120 8.65 -16.59 -8.91
C ASP A 120 9.63 -15.64 -9.60
N SER A 121 10.92 -15.95 -9.53
CA SER A 121 12.00 -15.14 -10.09
C SER A 121 11.95 -14.97 -11.63
N SER A 122 11.10 -15.74 -12.33
CA SER A 122 10.82 -15.52 -13.74
C SER A 122 9.91 -14.31 -14.02
N LYS A 123 9.28 -13.75 -12.99
CA LYS A 123 8.48 -12.51 -13.09
C LYS A 123 9.42 -11.30 -13.09
N PRO A 124 9.00 -10.17 -13.71
CA PRO A 124 9.79 -8.95 -13.70
C PRO A 124 10.19 -8.54 -12.27
N ASN A 125 11.47 -8.19 -12.09
CA ASN A 125 11.94 -7.55 -10.87
C ASN A 125 11.71 -6.05 -10.96
N PRO A 126 10.84 -5.45 -10.15
CA PRO A 126 10.51 -4.03 -10.26
C PRO A 126 11.68 -3.09 -9.93
N ALA A 127 12.75 -3.57 -9.26
CA ALA A 127 13.96 -2.80 -9.01
C ALA A 127 15.04 -2.94 -10.10
N VAL A 128 14.91 -3.90 -11.04
CA VAL A 128 15.92 -4.21 -12.05
C VAL A 128 15.40 -4.06 -13.47
N ASP A 129 14.17 -4.52 -13.72
CA ASP A 129 13.53 -4.50 -15.04
C ASP A 129 12.75 -3.22 -15.31
N LEU A 130 12.51 -2.43 -14.25
CA LEU A 130 11.88 -1.12 -14.30
C LEU A 130 12.78 -0.08 -13.65
N ILE A 131 12.53 1.20 -13.96
CA ILE A 131 13.10 2.34 -13.26
C ILE A 131 11.97 2.96 -12.45
N PRO A 132 12.01 2.92 -11.11
CA PRO A 132 11.05 3.64 -10.28
C PRO A 132 11.20 5.16 -10.51
N LEU A 133 10.11 5.84 -10.81
CA LEU A 133 10.05 7.28 -10.88
C LEU A 133 9.87 7.88 -9.48
N VAL A 134 8.94 7.30 -8.72
CA VAL A 134 8.66 7.66 -7.33
C VAL A 134 7.80 6.58 -6.68
N ILE A 135 8.03 6.26 -5.40
CA ILE A 135 7.01 5.70 -4.53
C ILE A 135 6.31 6.85 -3.83
N SER A 136 5.01 6.92 -3.94
CA SER A 136 4.21 8.07 -3.54
C SER A 136 3.23 7.80 -2.43
N GLN A 137 3.05 6.53 -2.06
CA GLN A 137 2.23 6.11 -0.93
C GLN A 137 2.83 4.89 -0.25
N VAL A 138 2.92 4.95 1.08
CA VAL A 138 3.18 3.81 1.97
C VAL A 138 2.11 3.82 3.05
N THR A 139 1.43 2.69 3.29
CA THR A 139 0.30 2.65 4.21
C THR A 139 0.14 1.30 4.88
N PHE A 140 -0.53 1.31 6.01
CA PHE A 140 -0.91 0.15 6.80
C PHE A 140 -2.29 -0.37 6.37
N SER A 141 -2.66 -1.53 6.91
CA SER A 141 -3.95 -2.18 6.65
C SER A 141 -4.80 -2.30 7.91
N GLN A 142 -6.10 -2.47 7.71
CA GLN A 142 -7.07 -2.67 8.80
C GLN A 142 -8.09 -3.73 8.42
N VAL A 143 -8.73 -4.33 9.42
CA VAL A 143 -9.92 -5.16 9.25
C VAL A 143 -11.15 -4.30 9.54
N TYR A 144 -12.08 -4.29 8.59
CA TYR A 144 -13.32 -3.50 8.64
C TYR A 144 -14.54 -4.37 8.71
N ILE A 145 -15.56 -3.87 9.41
CA ILE A 145 -16.91 -4.41 9.43
C ILE A 145 -17.92 -3.30 9.09
N ARG A 146 -19.15 -3.68 8.80
CA ARG A 146 -20.24 -2.69 8.68
C ARG A 146 -20.49 -2.01 10.02
N THR A 147 -20.77 -0.71 10.01
CA THR A 147 -21.09 0.02 11.25
C THR A 147 -22.38 -0.48 11.90
N ASN A 148 -23.36 -0.91 11.09
CA ASN A 148 -24.63 -1.48 11.56
C ASN A 148 -24.58 -2.98 11.87
N GLU A 149 -23.40 -3.60 11.95
CA GLU A 149 -23.24 -5.01 12.32
C GLU A 149 -23.58 -5.21 13.81
N THR A 150 -24.38 -6.22 14.10
CA THR A 150 -24.86 -6.51 15.46
C THR A 150 -24.35 -7.82 16.04
N ARG A 151 -23.80 -8.71 15.21
CA ARG A 151 -23.26 -10.01 15.64
C ARG A 151 -21.94 -9.88 16.40
N TYR A 152 -21.17 -8.83 16.07
CA TYR A 152 -19.89 -8.47 16.66
C TYR A 152 -19.64 -6.97 16.42
N THR A 153 -18.93 -6.31 17.33
CA THR A 153 -18.76 -4.86 17.30
C THR A 153 -17.30 -4.39 17.40
N ASP A 154 -16.40 -5.29 17.77
CA ASP A 154 -14.98 -5.07 17.99
C ASP A 154 -14.19 -6.34 17.65
N TRP A 155 -12.85 -6.27 17.71
CA TRP A 155 -12.00 -7.39 17.35
C TRP A 155 -12.22 -8.63 18.21
N PRO A 156 -12.25 -8.57 19.56
CA PRO A 156 -12.48 -9.76 20.38
C PRO A 156 -13.82 -10.46 20.10
N SER A 157 -14.90 -9.70 19.96
CA SER A 157 -16.22 -10.25 19.63
C SER A 157 -16.29 -10.83 18.22
N PHE A 158 -15.57 -10.23 17.25
CA PHE A 158 -15.43 -10.77 15.89
C PHE A 158 -14.70 -12.12 15.91
N VAL A 159 -13.56 -12.23 16.62
CA VAL A 159 -12.82 -13.48 16.75
C VAL A 159 -13.71 -14.58 17.35
N ALA A 160 -14.38 -14.30 18.48
CA ALA A 160 -15.27 -15.25 19.13
C ALA A 160 -16.42 -15.69 18.20
N TRP A 161 -16.99 -14.76 17.44
CA TRP A 161 -18.03 -15.06 16.47
C TRP A 161 -17.49 -15.93 15.32
N VAL A 162 -16.31 -15.59 14.75
CA VAL A 162 -15.69 -16.39 13.66
C VAL A 162 -15.42 -17.83 14.11
N GLN A 163 -14.87 -18.03 15.31
CA GLN A 163 -14.61 -19.35 15.88
C GLN A 163 -15.90 -20.20 15.99
N ALA A 164 -17.03 -19.55 16.26
CA ALA A 164 -18.34 -20.23 16.34
C ALA A 164 -18.97 -20.55 14.97
N GLN A 165 -18.41 -20.05 13.84
CA GLN A 165 -18.99 -20.28 12.50
C GLN A 165 -18.54 -21.55 11.80
N ASP A 166 -17.69 -22.36 12.41
CA ASP A 166 -17.19 -23.63 11.84
C ASP A 166 -16.59 -23.44 10.43
N GLY A 167 -15.76 -22.41 10.28
CA GLY A 167 -15.08 -22.08 9.01
C GLY A 167 -15.97 -21.44 7.93
N LYS A 168 -17.19 -21.00 8.24
CA LYS A 168 -18.11 -20.38 7.27
C LYS A 168 -18.01 -18.85 7.22
N ALA A 169 -17.34 -18.24 8.20
CA ALA A 169 -17.10 -16.80 8.18
C ALA A 169 -16.27 -16.38 6.96
N THR A 170 -16.53 -15.20 6.42
CA THR A 170 -15.93 -14.72 5.17
C THR A 170 -15.27 -13.35 5.35
N ILE A 171 -14.13 -13.16 4.70
CA ILE A 171 -13.48 -11.85 4.60
C ILE A 171 -13.12 -11.53 3.14
N ALA A 172 -13.49 -10.34 2.71
CA ALA A 172 -13.11 -9.84 1.40
C ALA A 172 -11.68 -9.28 1.43
N ASN A 173 -10.90 -9.66 0.45
CA ASN A 173 -9.59 -9.05 0.18
C ASN A 173 -9.31 -8.99 -1.33
N VAL A 174 -8.10 -8.60 -1.69
CA VAL A 174 -7.66 -8.64 -3.08
C VAL A 174 -6.68 -9.78 -3.25
N SER A 175 -6.56 -10.27 -4.50
CA SER A 175 -5.39 -11.01 -4.96
C SER A 175 -5.35 -12.51 -4.66
N LYS A 176 -4.29 -13.10 -5.20
CA LYS A 176 -3.95 -14.52 -5.13
C LYS A 176 -3.16 -14.86 -3.86
N GLU A 177 -2.94 -16.13 -3.64
CA GLU A 177 -2.02 -16.61 -2.63
C GLU A 177 -0.62 -16.00 -2.78
N GLY A 178 0.00 -15.65 -1.67
CA GLY A 178 1.29 -14.95 -1.63
C GLY A 178 1.19 -13.42 -1.72
N SER A 179 0.04 -12.84 -2.01
CA SER A 179 -0.14 -11.38 -1.91
C SER A 179 -0.15 -10.91 -0.46
N MET A 180 0.10 -9.62 -0.26
CA MET A 180 0.19 -9.00 1.06
C MET A 180 -1.04 -9.33 1.92
N GLU A 181 -2.25 -9.13 1.40
CA GLU A 181 -3.48 -9.38 2.15
C GLU A 181 -3.64 -10.85 2.54
N ARG A 182 -3.29 -11.77 1.64
CA ARG A 182 -3.37 -13.22 1.92
C ARG A 182 -2.39 -13.64 3.00
N VAL A 183 -1.17 -13.11 2.95
CA VAL A 183 -0.11 -13.38 3.92
C VAL A 183 -0.51 -12.84 5.30
N ILE A 184 -0.88 -11.57 5.38
CA ILE A 184 -1.26 -10.95 6.65
C ILE A 184 -2.49 -11.63 7.25
N MET A 185 -3.50 -11.94 6.44
CA MET A 185 -4.69 -12.65 6.93
C MET A 185 -4.36 -14.06 7.42
N LYS A 186 -3.37 -14.74 6.83
CA LYS A 186 -2.89 -16.03 7.37
C LYS A 186 -2.30 -15.84 8.77
N PHE A 187 -1.42 -14.86 8.97
CA PHE A 187 -0.84 -14.57 10.29
C PHE A 187 -1.91 -14.19 11.32
N ILE A 188 -2.86 -13.35 10.94
CA ILE A 188 -3.99 -12.97 11.81
C ILE A 188 -4.79 -14.20 12.22
N THR A 189 -5.15 -15.07 11.27
CA THR A 189 -5.98 -16.25 11.54
C THR A 189 -5.25 -17.28 12.40
N GLU A 190 -3.96 -17.53 12.15
CA GLU A 190 -3.14 -18.42 12.96
C GLU A 190 -2.94 -17.90 14.38
N SER A 191 -2.62 -16.61 14.55
CA SER A 191 -2.43 -15.99 15.86
C SER A 191 -3.73 -15.89 16.68
N SER A 192 -4.88 -15.89 16.04
CA SER A 192 -6.21 -15.77 16.70
C SER A 192 -6.97 -17.09 16.78
N ASP A 193 -6.35 -18.21 16.36
CA ASP A 193 -7.01 -19.53 16.27
C ASP A 193 -8.36 -19.46 15.54
N MET A 194 -8.37 -18.77 14.37
CA MET A 194 -9.57 -18.56 13.56
C MET A 194 -9.48 -19.34 12.24
N THR A 195 -10.64 -19.80 11.76
CA THR A 195 -10.81 -20.26 10.38
C THR A 195 -11.78 -19.33 9.65
N ILE A 196 -11.30 -18.63 8.61
CA ILE A 196 -12.11 -17.70 7.82
C ILE A 196 -11.84 -17.89 6.33
N GLN A 197 -12.89 -17.82 5.51
CA GLN A 197 -12.78 -17.94 4.07
C GLN A 197 -12.41 -16.59 3.47
N GLN A 198 -11.28 -16.52 2.78
CA GLN A 198 -10.82 -15.30 2.10
C GLN A 198 -11.40 -15.24 0.68
N ILE A 199 -12.31 -14.31 0.44
CA ILE A 199 -12.97 -14.10 -0.86
C ILE A 199 -12.24 -13.02 -1.64
N SER A 200 -11.66 -13.39 -2.78
CA SER A 200 -10.86 -12.48 -3.61
C SER A 200 -11.69 -11.69 -4.60
N PHE A 201 -11.33 -10.42 -4.77
CA PHE A 201 -11.90 -9.51 -5.77
C PHE A 201 -10.78 -8.80 -6.54
N ASP A 202 -10.83 -8.81 -7.86
CA ASP A 202 -9.87 -8.08 -8.72
C ASP A 202 -10.13 -6.56 -8.77
N LYS A 203 -11.25 -6.10 -8.22
CA LYS A 203 -11.68 -4.69 -8.27
C LYS A 203 -12.19 -4.23 -6.91
N GLY A 204 -11.83 -3.01 -6.52
CA GLY A 204 -12.25 -2.42 -5.24
C GLY A 204 -13.77 -2.24 -5.11
N ALA A 205 -14.45 -1.70 -6.13
CA ALA A 205 -15.87 -1.39 -6.03
C ALA A 205 -16.77 -2.61 -5.73
N PRO A 206 -16.65 -3.77 -6.42
CA PRO A 206 -17.37 -4.99 -6.03
C PRO A 206 -17.01 -5.48 -4.64
N ARG A 207 -15.74 -5.39 -4.23
CA ARG A 207 -15.25 -5.80 -2.91
C ARG A 207 -15.90 -5.00 -1.78
N TYR A 208 -15.91 -3.67 -1.93
CA TYR A 208 -16.56 -2.78 -0.96
C TYR A 208 -18.08 -2.96 -0.94
N GLY A 209 -18.67 -3.16 -2.13
CA GLY A 209 -20.09 -3.48 -2.26
C GLY A 209 -20.48 -4.79 -1.56
N ALA A 210 -19.62 -5.79 -1.59
CA ALA A 210 -19.85 -7.07 -0.93
C ALA A 210 -19.93 -6.93 0.60
N LEU A 211 -19.04 -6.13 1.22
CA LEU A 211 -19.16 -5.83 2.64
C LEU A 211 -20.41 -4.99 2.95
N LEU A 212 -20.64 -3.92 2.17
CA LEU A 212 -21.78 -3.03 2.36
C LEU A 212 -23.12 -3.78 2.28
N GLY A 213 -23.22 -4.70 1.30
CA GLY A 213 -24.40 -5.54 1.09
C GLY A 213 -24.52 -6.78 2.01
N GLY A 214 -23.56 -7.00 2.91
CA GLY A 214 -23.55 -8.16 3.81
C GLY A 214 -23.29 -9.50 3.14
N GLN A 215 -22.70 -9.50 1.94
CA GLN A 215 -22.29 -10.71 1.22
C GLN A 215 -21.00 -11.33 1.78
N VAL A 216 -20.21 -10.53 2.50
CA VAL A 216 -19.07 -10.94 3.30
C VAL A 216 -19.19 -10.35 4.71
N ASP A 217 -18.52 -10.97 5.67
CA ASP A 217 -18.60 -10.60 7.08
C ASP A 217 -17.63 -9.48 7.45
N ALA A 218 -16.46 -9.47 6.82
CA ALA A 218 -15.41 -8.46 7.03
C ALA A 218 -14.69 -8.10 5.72
N LEU A 219 -13.88 -7.06 5.78
CA LEU A 219 -13.03 -6.59 4.69
C LEU A 219 -11.63 -6.30 5.25
N PHE A 220 -10.60 -6.77 4.56
CA PHE A 220 -9.22 -6.34 4.79
C PHE A 220 -8.82 -5.31 3.75
N GLU A 221 -8.40 -4.11 4.18
CA GLU A 221 -8.11 -3.00 3.27
C GLU A 221 -7.26 -1.90 3.91
N GLN A 222 -6.73 -1.00 3.10
CA GLN A 222 -6.04 0.22 3.54
C GLN A 222 -7.05 1.33 3.86
N PRO A 223 -6.84 2.14 4.91
CA PRO A 223 -7.83 3.12 5.36
C PRO A 223 -8.17 4.18 4.31
N GLY A 224 -7.16 4.64 3.55
CA GLY A 224 -7.38 5.64 2.50
C GLY A 224 -8.27 5.16 1.36
N ASP A 225 -8.25 3.87 1.06
CA ASP A 225 -9.01 3.30 -0.05
C ASP A 225 -10.52 3.24 0.24
N VAL A 226 -10.85 3.07 1.51
CA VAL A 226 -12.24 3.02 2.00
C VAL A 226 -12.70 4.32 2.65
N ARG A 227 -11.93 5.41 2.56
CA ARG A 227 -12.19 6.70 3.21
C ARG A 227 -13.64 7.14 3.10
N LYS A 228 -14.24 7.09 1.91
CA LYS A 228 -15.64 7.48 1.69
C LYS A 228 -16.65 6.67 2.51
N PHE A 229 -16.34 5.41 2.82
CA PHE A 229 -17.19 4.55 3.64
C PHE A 229 -17.00 4.81 5.13
N LEU A 230 -15.82 5.27 5.54
CA LEU A 230 -15.56 5.77 6.90
C LEU A 230 -16.31 7.09 7.13
N ASP A 231 -16.16 8.04 6.20
CA ASP A 231 -16.82 9.37 6.29
C ASP A 231 -18.35 9.28 6.28
N SER A 232 -18.91 8.26 5.63
CA SER A 232 -20.37 8.02 5.57
C SER A 232 -20.87 7.05 6.63
N ASP A 233 -20.04 6.69 7.61
CA ASP A 233 -20.35 5.76 8.71
C ASP A 233 -20.91 4.40 8.24
N ASN A 234 -20.45 3.92 7.07
CA ASN A 234 -20.84 2.62 6.56
C ASN A 234 -19.92 1.50 7.04
N PHE A 235 -18.63 1.81 7.19
CA PHE A 235 -17.60 0.89 7.68
C PHE A 235 -16.94 1.44 8.93
N LYS A 236 -16.53 0.54 9.83
CA LYS A 236 -15.65 0.86 10.95
C LYS A 236 -14.50 -0.15 11.02
N PRO A 237 -13.28 0.30 11.32
CA PRO A 237 -12.16 -0.60 11.58
C PRO A 237 -12.30 -1.23 12.97
N ILE A 238 -11.88 -2.50 13.09
CA ILE A 238 -11.88 -3.24 14.37
C ILE A 238 -10.50 -3.78 14.73
N LEU A 239 -9.55 -3.78 13.80
CA LEU A 239 -8.15 -4.14 14.01
C LEU A 239 -7.27 -3.32 13.09
N THR A 240 -6.18 -2.76 13.62
CA THR A 240 -5.11 -2.09 12.86
C THR A 240 -3.90 -3.00 12.76
N VAL A 241 -3.42 -3.27 11.54
CA VAL A 241 -2.20 -4.04 11.27
C VAL A 241 -1.05 -3.05 11.10
N PHE A 242 -0.55 -2.56 12.23
CA PHE A 242 0.56 -1.62 12.35
C PHE A 242 1.11 -1.66 13.76
N GLY A 243 2.37 -1.24 13.97
CA GLY A 243 3.06 -1.34 15.26
C GLY A 243 2.47 -0.48 16.37
N GLU A 244 1.79 0.62 16.00
CA GLU A 244 1.16 1.55 16.94
C GLU A 244 -0.20 2.02 16.41
N ARG A 245 -1.02 2.61 17.28
CA ARG A 245 -2.31 3.17 16.86
C ARG A 245 -2.09 4.50 16.13
N PRO A 246 -2.49 4.63 14.84
CA PRO A 246 -2.50 5.93 14.20
C PRO A 246 -3.47 6.90 14.89
N ALA A 247 -3.11 8.19 14.96
CA ALA A 247 -3.93 9.18 15.66
C ALA A 247 -5.39 9.23 15.18
N ALA A 248 -5.61 9.04 13.87
CA ALA A 248 -6.95 9.00 13.28
C ALA A 248 -7.76 7.74 13.67
N PHE A 249 -7.14 6.73 14.27
CA PHE A 249 -7.71 5.44 14.65
C PHE A 249 -7.30 5.05 16.07
N SER A 250 -7.18 6.03 16.98
CA SER A 250 -6.74 5.84 18.36
C SER A 250 -7.57 4.86 19.17
N ASP A 251 -8.85 4.67 18.80
CA ASP A 251 -9.76 3.75 19.46
C ASP A 251 -9.71 2.32 18.90
N VAL A 252 -8.93 2.09 17.82
CA VAL A 252 -8.82 0.79 17.15
C VAL A 252 -7.56 0.07 17.62
N PRO A 253 -7.66 -1.12 18.23
CA PRO A 253 -6.50 -1.85 18.70
C PRO A 253 -5.60 -2.29 17.54
N THR A 254 -4.29 -2.35 17.82
CA THR A 254 -3.32 -2.92 16.87
C THR A 254 -3.24 -4.44 17.02
N HIS A 255 -2.69 -5.11 15.99
CA HIS A 255 -2.40 -6.54 16.06
C HIS A 255 -1.44 -6.87 17.20
N VAL A 256 -0.46 -5.99 17.48
CA VAL A 256 0.49 -6.16 18.60
C VAL A 256 -0.22 -6.15 19.95
N GLU A 257 -1.15 -5.19 20.15
CA GLU A 257 -1.97 -5.11 21.39
C GLU A 257 -2.90 -6.31 21.56
N MET A 258 -3.27 -6.98 20.45
CA MET A 258 -4.03 -8.22 20.45
C MET A 258 -3.14 -9.47 20.60
N GLY A 259 -1.85 -9.31 20.87
CA GLY A 259 -0.91 -10.41 21.13
C GLY A 259 -0.42 -11.13 19.88
N MET A 260 -0.57 -10.55 18.70
CA MET A 260 -0.07 -11.13 17.45
C MET A 260 1.37 -10.68 17.21
N ASP A 261 2.29 -11.63 17.10
CA ASP A 261 3.73 -11.41 16.96
C ASP A 261 4.17 -11.67 15.51
N PHE A 262 3.97 -10.69 14.65
CA PHE A 262 4.47 -10.68 13.28
C PHE A 262 4.76 -9.25 12.80
N GLU A 263 5.74 -9.10 11.92
CA GLU A 263 5.99 -7.82 11.26
C GLU A 263 4.96 -7.57 10.15
N PRO A 264 4.30 -6.40 10.16
CA PRO A 264 3.31 -6.09 9.13
C PRO A 264 3.97 -5.87 7.77
N LEU A 265 3.40 -6.44 6.73
CA LEU A 265 3.70 -6.05 5.36
C LEU A 265 2.94 -4.75 5.05
N LEU A 266 3.66 -3.74 4.58
CA LEU A 266 3.07 -2.46 4.22
C LEU A 266 2.70 -2.43 2.74
N ARG A 267 1.55 -1.83 2.44
CA ARG A 267 1.19 -1.49 1.06
C ARG A 267 2.00 -0.28 0.63
N PHE A 268 2.71 -0.37 -0.49
CA PHE A 268 3.24 0.81 -1.14
C PHE A 268 2.77 0.89 -2.60
N ARG A 269 2.74 2.12 -3.14
CA ARG A 269 2.31 2.42 -4.51
C ARG A 269 3.34 3.32 -5.16
N GLY A 270 3.78 2.91 -6.35
CA GLY A 270 4.82 3.61 -7.10
C GLY A 270 4.49 3.75 -8.57
N PHE A 271 5.26 4.60 -9.23
CA PHE A 271 5.20 4.84 -10.67
C PHE A 271 6.54 4.47 -11.27
N TYR A 272 6.50 3.85 -12.44
CA TYR A 272 7.68 3.24 -13.05
C TYR A 272 7.73 3.52 -14.54
N VAL A 273 8.95 3.49 -15.09
CA VAL A 273 9.18 3.47 -16.53
C VAL A 273 10.04 2.27 -16.92
N HIS A 274 9.99 1.84 -18.17
CA HIS A 274 10.77 0.71 -18.67
C HIS A 274 12.28 1.01 -18.59
N LYS A 275 13.10 0.06 -18.15
CA LYS A 275 14.55 0.24 -17.97
C LYS A 275 15.30 0.66 -19.25
N ASP A 276 14.77 0.25 -20.41
CA ASP A 276 15.36 0.52 -21.73
C ASP A 276 14.82 1.81 -22.38
N ALA A 277 14.05 2.62 -21.64
CA ALA A 277 13.62 3.94 -22.13
C ALA A 277 14.82 4.90 -22.29
N PRO A 278 14.76 5.84 -23.26
CA PRO A 278 15.83 6.83 -23.44
C PRO A 278 16.11 7.62 -22.17
N ALA A 279 17.39 7.78 -21.82
CA ALA A 279 17.81 8.32 -20.53
C ALA A 279 17.29 9.74 -20.28
N ASP A 280 17.32 10.60 -21.31
CA ASP A 280 16.80 11.97 -21.24
C ASP A 280 15.30 12.04 -20.93
N ARG A 281 14.52 11.08 -21.46
CA ARG A 281 13.10 10.95 -21.17
C ARG A 281 12.85 10.41 -19.75
N VAL A 282 13.66 9.45 -19.33
CA VAL A 282 13.62 8.93 -17.95
C VAL A 282 13.89 10.03 -16.95
N ASP A 283 14.90 10.86 -17.16
CA ASP A 283 15.25 11.96 -16.27
C ASP A 283 14.11 12.99 -16.17
N TRP A 284 13.49 13.33 -17.30
CA TRP A 284 12.34 14.20 -17.32
C TRP A 284 11.13 13.61 -16.59
N LEU A 285 10.86 12.31 -16.79
CA LEU A 285 9.78 11.60 -16.10
C LEU A 285 10.01 11.54 -14.58
N LYS A 286 11.25 11.23 -14.14
CA LYS A 286 11.62 11.26 -12.72
C LYS A 286 11.31 12.62 -12.13
N TRP A 287 11.81 13.70 -12.75
CA TRP A 287 11.53 15.06 -12.31
C TRP A 287 10.03 15.34 -12.24
N ALA A 288 9.28 15.00 -13.29
CA ALA A 288 7.85 15.30 -13.37
C ALA A 288 7.03 14.61 -12.28
N PHE A 289 7.28 13.30 -12.05
CA PHE A 289 6.55 12.52 -11.06
C PHE A 289 6.97 12.85 -9.62
N GLN A 290 8.25 13.04 -9.36
CA GLN A 290 8.75 13.44 -8.05
C GLN A 290 8.29 14.85 -7.69
N ARG A 291 8.33 15.79 -8.64
CA ARG A 291 7.85 17.16 -8.41
C ARG A 291 6.33 17.20 -8.24
N ALA A 292 5.58 16.39 -9.00
CA ALA A 292 4.13 16.26 -8.86
C ALA A 292 3.71 15.73 -7.49
N TYR A 293 4.52 14.85 -6.86
CA TYR A 293 4.31 14.44 -5.48
C TYR A 293 4.27 15.65 -4.53
N CYS A 294 5.10 16.66 -4.74
CA CYS A 294 5.20 17.87 -3.91
C CYS A 294 4.12 18.92 -4.21
N GLU A 295 3.27 18.73 -5.21
CA GLU A 295 2.19 19.68 -5.50
C GLU A 295 1.11 19.65 -4.41
N ASP A 296 0.63 20.83 -3.99
CA ASP A 296 -0.37 20.97 -2.94
C ASP A 296 -1.60 20.08 -3.16
N SER A 297 -2.02 19.93 -4.41
CA SER A 297 -3.16 19.07 -4.78
C SER A 297 -2.90 17.60 -4.47
N TYR A 298 -1.68 17.11 -4.75
CA TYR A 298 -1.31 15.73 -4.46
C TYR A 298 -1.11 15.50 -2.96
N GLN A 299 -0.50 16.46 -2.25
CA GLN A 299 -0.35 16.39 -0.80
C GLN A 299 -1.71 16.40 -0.10
N ALA A 300 -2.64 17.28 -0.50
CA ALA A 300 -4.01 17.27 0.02
C ALA A 300 -4.75 15.94 -0.25
N TYR A 301 -4.51 15.34 -1.42
CA TYR A 301 -5.01 13.99 -1.70
C TYR A 301 -4.41 12.95 -0.75
N ASN A 302 -3.08 12.93 -0.56
CA ASN A 302 -2.42 11.99 0.36
C ASN A 302 -2.92 12.16 1.81
N ASP A 303 -3.05 13.40 2.30
CA ASP A 303 -3.60 13.67 3.64
C ASP A 303 -5.03 13.14 3.78
N SER A 304 -5.85 13.33 2.75
CA SER A 304 -7.21 12.77 2.72
C SER A 304 -7.24 11.23 2.78
N LYS A 305 -6.12 10.57 2.49
CA LYS A 305 -5.95 9.11 2.44
C LYS A 305 -5.16 8.54 3.62
N PHE A 306 -4.88 9.34 4.66
CA PHE A 306 -4.06 8.94 5.82
C PHE A 306 -2.62 8.54 5.45
N MET A 307 -2.08 9.08 4.35
CA MET A 307 -0.71 8.78 3.90
C MET A 307 0.36 9.57 4.67
N ASN A 308 -0.05 10.46 5.56
CA ASN A 308 0.81 11.19 6.49
C ASN A 308 1.16 10.41 7.77
N VAL A 309 0.63 9.18 7.94
CA VAL A 309 0.97 8.31 9.08
C VAL A 309 2.35 7.69 8.92
N ILE A 310 2.71 7.35 7.69
CA ILE A 310 4.01 6.76 7.33
C ILE A 310 4.62 7.66 6.26
N ASP A 311 5.93 7.95 6.39
CA ASP A 311 6.65 8.62 5.31
C ASP A 311 6.50 7.84 4.00
N SER A 312 5.85 8.49 3.05
CA SER A 312 5.43 7.85 1.79
C SER A 312 6.34 8.15 0.61
N TYR A 313 7.18 9.20 0.71
CA TYR A 313 8.05 9.59 -0.41
C TYR A 313 9.28 8.70 -0.51
N ARG A 314 9.53 8.15 -1.68
CA ARG A 314 10.85 7.62 -2.06
C ARG A 314 11.14 8.04 -3.49
N ASP A 315 12.29 8.67 -3.69
CA ASP A 315 12.86 8.89 -5.03
C ASP A 315 13.27 7.56 -5.67
N THR A 316 13.96 7.62 -6.81
CA THR A 316 14.38 6.42 -7.54
C THR A 316 15.24 5.49 -6.67
N ASP A 317 16.22 6.03 -5.95
CA ASP A 317 17.17 5.21 -5.18
C ASP A 317 16.50 4.63 -3.93
N GLY A 318 15.77 5.45 -3.19
CA GLY A 318 15.00 5.01 -2.03
C GLY A 318 13.88 4.03 -2.41
N ALA A 319 13.30 4.17 -3.62
CA ALA A 319 12.33 3.21 -4.14
C ALA A 319 12.96 1.84 -4.44
N ILE A 320 14.16 1.83 -5.03
CA ILE A 320 14.92 0.58 -5.29
C ILE A 320 15.25 -0.11 -3.97
N GLU A 321 15.69 0.63 -2.96
CA GLU A 321 15.97 0.08 -1.63
C GLU A 321 14.71 -0.53 -1.00
N MET A 322 13.59 0.19 -1.01
CA MET A 322 12.32 -0.29 -0.47
C MET A 322 11.81 -1.55 -1.20
N ILE A 323 11.89 -1.57 -2.53
CA ILE A 323 11.47 -2.72 -3.35
C ILE A 323 12.30 -3.95 -3.02
N ASN A 324 13.64 -3.81 -2.93
CA ASN A 324 14.53 -4.93 -2.58
C ASN A 324 14.25 -5.44 -1.16
N ALA A 325 14.08 -4.55 -0.20
CA ALA A 325 13.71 -4.92 1.17
C ALA A 325 12.36 -5.68 1.21
N ALA A 326 11.37 -5.24 0.44
CA ALA A 326 10.09 -5.92 0.33
C ALA A 326 10.23 -7.32 -0.32
N ILE A 327 11.03 -7.46 -1.38
CA ILE A 327 11.30 -8.77 -2.00
C ILE A 327 11.90 -9.73 -0.98
N ASP A 328 12.88 -9.28 -0.20
CA ASP A 328 13.54 -10.12 0.81
C ASP A 328 12.59 -10.46 1.97
N GLN A 329 11.77 -9.52 2.42
CA GLN A 329 10.74 -9.76 3.42
C GLN A 329 9.72 -10.81 2.93
N TYR A 330 9.21 -10.68 1.71
CA TYR A 330 8.31 -11.67 1.11
C TYR A 330 8.95 -13.05 1.00
N ARG A 331 10.21 -13.16 0.57
CA ARG A 331 10.93 -14.45 0.51
C ARG A 331 11.05 -15.11 1.88
N GLY A 332 11.34 -14.32 2.93
CA GLY A 332 11.36 -14.80 4.31
C GLY A 332 10.01 -15.39 4.72
N VAL A 333 8.96 -14.63 4.52
CA VAL A 333 7.57 -15.03 4.84
C VAL A 333 7.15 -16.28 4.04
N TYR A 334 7.43 -16.35 2.75
CA TYR A 334 7.08 -17.51 1.93
C TYR A 334 7.76 -18.78 2.39
N LYS A 335 9.03 -18.66 2.81
CA LYS A 335 9.76 -19.79 3.40
C LYS A 335 9.12 -20.28 4.70
N GLU A 336 8.69 -19.37 5.58
CA GLU A 336 7.97 -19.70 6.83
C GLU A 336 6.61 -20.35 6.53
N MET A 337 5.92 -19.90 5.49
CA MET A 337 4.67 -20.46 5.03
C MET A 337 4.82 -21.81 4.30
N GLY A 338 6.04 -22.25 4.00
CA GLY A 338 6.28 -23.46 3.21
C GLY A 338 5.88 -23.33 1.74
N LEU A 339 5.79 -22.12 1.21
CA LEU A 339 5.52 -21.90 -0.21
C LEU A 339 6.75 -22.22 -1.05
N ASP A 340 6.53 -22.85 -2.21
CA ASP A 340 7.60 -23.16 -3.19
C ASP A 340 8.02 -21.86 -3.91
N VAL A 341 9.18 -21.34 -3.56
CA VAL A 341 9.78 -20.15 -4.18
C VAL A 341 10.61 -20.61 -5.38
N LYS A 342 10.28 -20.15 -6.60
CA LYS A 342 10.90 -20.52 -7.85
C LYS A 342 11.99 -19.55 -8.31
#